data_8ed78acf3f20aec8b8307e57bcbcec06
#
_entry.id   8ed78acf3f20aec8b8307e57bcbcec06
#
_cell.length_a   1.000
_cell.length_b   1.000
_cell.length_c   1.000
_cell.angle_alpha   90.00
_cell.angle_beta   90.00
_cell.angle_gamma   90.00
#
_symmetry.space_group_name_H-M   'P 1'
#
loop_
_entity.id
_entity.type
_entity.pdbx_description
1 polymer ?
#
loop_
_entity_poly.entity_id
_entity_poly.type
_entity_poly.pdbx_seq_one_letter_code
_entity_poly.pdbx_strand_id
1 'polypeptide(L)'
;EARTPLARLRRQMVARGYQEAVTYSFVAPELQKALLPEAVSPVLANPISADLSVMRASLFPGLVRALEHNLNRQQTRVRLFETGLVFRGELDELQQIPMLGALVCGSREPEGWASGRDRVDFFDLKGDLESLLAMGGEPDAWRFEPALHPALHPGQCARILHRGEEAGWIGALHPAVRAELGLKTEALLFEVRLDALTHGRVPAFTPLSRFPEVRRDLAFLIDEAQPVQALLDTLRRQAGEWLTECRLFDVYQGKGVPEGRKSVALGLTWQHPSRTLNDEEINELVDAIVTESRQHLGAELRG
;
A
#
# COMPACT_ATOMS: atom_id res chain seq x y z
N GLU A 1 -24.13 -8.23 1.41
CA GLU A 1 -22.91 -7.44 1.14
C GLU A 1 -22.86 -6.25 2.07
N ALA A 2 -21.77 -6.11 2.79
CA ALA A 2 -21.50 -4.88 3.54
C ALA A 2 -20.80 -3.88 2.62
N ARG A 3 -21.15 -2.60 2.76
CA ARG A 3 -20.42 -1.52 2.10
C ARG A 3 -19.81 -0.60 3.15
N THR A 4 -18.53 -0.29 2.99
CA THR A 4 -17.88 0.73 3.80
C THR A 4 -18.28 2.11 3.27
N PRO A 5 -18.98 2.95 4.06
CA PRO A 5 -19.39 4.26 3.60
C PRO A 5 -18.18 5.16 3.30
N LEU A 6 -18.23 5.94 2.21
CA LEU A 6 -17.18 6.88 1.82
C LEU A 6 -16.80 7.84 2.98
N ALA A 7 -17.77 8.31 3.74
CA ALA A 7 -17.53 9.17 4.91
C ALA A 7 -16.66 8.49 5.98
N ARG A 8 -16.69 7.16 6.07
CA ARG A 8 -15.85 6.40 7.00
C ARG A 8 -14.41 6.33 6.48
N LEU A 9 -14.22 6.10 5.19
CA LEU A 9 -12.90 6.13 4.54
C LEU A 9 -12.24 7.52 4.70
N ARG A 10 -12.98 8.60 4.43
CA ARG A 10 -12.49 9.98 4.63
C ARG A 10 -12.08 10.24 6.08
N ARG A 11 -12.89 9.83 7.04
CA ARG A 11 -12.56 9.97 8.49
C ARG A 11 -11.30 9.19 8.86
N GLN A 12 -11.08 8.02 8.26
CA GLN A 12 -9.85 7.24 8.48
C GLN A 12 -8.63 8.00 7.97
N MET A 13 -8.70 8.61 6.78
CA MET A 13 -7.61 9.45 6.25
C MET A 13 -7.32 10.64 7.17
N VAL A 14 -8.36 11.33 7.63
CA VAL A 14 -8.20 12.45 8.58
C VAL A 14 -7.57 11.96 9.90
N ALA A 15 -7.98 10.81 10.43
CA ALA A 15 -7.40 10.21 11.63
C ALA A 15 -5.92 9.84 11.46
N ARG A 16 -5.47 9.57 10.22
CA ARG A 16 -4.07 9.35 9.84
C ARG A 16 -3.30 10.66 9.56
N GLY A 17 -3.92 11.82 9.83
CA GLY A 17 -3.29 13.13 9.71
C GLY A 17 -3.27 13.71 8.30
N TYR A 18 -4.13 13.21 7.40
CA TYR A 18 -4.31 13.76 6.07
C TYR A 18 -5.35 14.88 6.07
N GLN A 19 -5.16 15.84 5.17
CA GLN A 19 -6.13 16.87 4.85
C GLN A 19 -6.79 16.56 3.50
N GLU A 20 -8.11 16.69 3.43
CA GLU A 20 -8.83 16.50 2.17
C GLU A 20 -8.54 17.67 1.23
N ALA A 21 -8.10 17.35 0.02
CA ALA A 21 -7.97 18.27 -1.09
C ALA A 21 -9.14 18.09 -2.05
N VAL A 22 -9.57 19.18 -2.66
CA VAL A 22 -10.54 19.14 -3.76
C VAL A 22 -9.89 19.89 -4.92
N THR A 23 -9.50 19.15 -5.94
CA THR A 23 -8.83 19.70 -7.12
C THR A 23 -9.74 19.64 -8.35
N TYR A 24 -9.40 20.40 -9.38
CA TYR A 24 -10.17 20.41 -10.62
C TYR A 24 -10.11 19.06 -11.33
N SER A 25 -11.20 18.67 -11.96
CA SER A 25 -11.24 17.50 -12.88
C SER A 25 -10.52 17.76 -14.21
N PHE A 26 -10.01 18.96 -14.40
CA PHE A 26 -9.26 19.41 -15.57
C PHE A 26 -7.82 19.70 -15.17
N VAL A 27 -6.87 19.33 -16.01
CA VAL A 27 -5.45 19.45 -15.74
C VAL A 27 -4.71 19.96 -16.99
N ALA A 28 -3.47 20.40 -16.80
CA ALA A 28 -2.59 20.75 -17.90
C ALA A 28 -2.20 19.49 -18.70
N PRO A 29 -2.27 19.53 -20.02
CA PRO A 29 -1.85 18.42 -20.88
C PRO A 29 -0.42 17.95 -20.60
N GLU A 30 0.50 18.89 -20.40
CA GLU A 30 1.91 18.63 -20.14
C GLU A 30 2.09 17.86 -18.82
N LEU A 31 1.41 18.29 -17.77
CA LEU A 31 1.47 17.62 -16.48
C LEU A 31 0.91 16.20 -16.55
N GLN A 32 -0.25 16.02 -17.23
CA GLN A 32 -0.81 14.70 -17.42
C GLN A 32 0.11 13.81 -18.25
N LYS A 33 0.71 14.34 -19.31
CA LYS A 33 1.65 13.61 -20.15
C LYS A 33 2.94 13.23 -19.39
N ALA A 34 3.43 14.10 -18.51
CA ALA A 34 4.60 13.81 -17.68
C ALA A 34 4.34 12.64 -16.69
N LEU A 35 3.13 12.57 -16.14
CA LEU A 35 2.74 11.52 -15.17
C LEU A 35 2.19 10.27 -15.85
N LEU A 36 1.46 10.42 -16.96
CA LEU A 36 0.73 9.38 -17.64
C LEU A 36 0.83 9.56 -19.16
N PRO A 37 1.99 9.30 -19.78
CA PRO A 37 2.26 9.62 -21.18
C PRO A 37 1.32 8.93 -22.18
N GLU A 38 0.77 7.79 -21.81
CA GLU A 38 -0.11 6.97 -22.67
C GLU A 38 -1.60 7.15 -22.33
N ALA A 39 -1.94 8.05 -21.38
CA ALA A 39 -3.34 8.24 -21.01
C ALA A 39 -4.13 8.93 -22.11
N VAL A 40 -5.20 8.28 -22.52
CA VAL A 40 -6.21 8.86 -23.40
C VAL A 40 -7.30 9.50 -22.55
N SER A 41 -7.53 10.80 -22.74
CA SER A 41 -8.52 11.57 -21.98
C SER A 41 -9.13 12.66 -22.86
N PRO A 42 -10.41 12.99 -22.67
CA PRO A 42 -11.06 14.02 -23.46
C PRO A 42 -10.40 15.40 -23.29
N VAL A 43 -10.27 16.10 -24.37
CA VAL A 43 -9.87 17.51 -24.45
C VAL A 43 -11.12 18.38 -24.41
N LEU A 44 -11.10 19.44 -23.60
CA LEU A 44 -12.23 20.36 -23.50
C LEU A 44 -12.29 21.28 -24.71
N ALA A 45 -13.49 21.42 -25.29
CA ALA A 45 -13.71 22.35 -26.41
C ALA A 45 -13.54 23.83 -25.99
N ASN A 46 -13.93 24.16 -24.73
CA ASN A 46 -13.90 25.51 -24.18
C ASN A 46 -13.23 25.49 -22.79
N PRO A 47 -11.91 25.30 -22.69
CA PRO A 47 -11.22 25.25 -21.40
C PRO A 47 -11.19 26.66 -20.75
N ILE A 48 -11.22 26.69 -19.41
CA ILE A 48 -11.09 27.93 -18.64
C ILE A 48 -9.71 28.56 -18.88
N SER A 49 -8.66 27.74 -19.04
CA SER A 49 -7.31 28.14 -19.42
C SER A 49 -6.62 26.98 -20.11
N ALA A 50 -5.48 27.24 -20.79
CA ALA A 50 -4.67 26.20 -21.43
C ALA A 50 -4.20 25.14 -20.40
N ASP A 51 -3.92 25.58 -19.17
CA ASP A 51 -3.49 24.70 -18.06
C ASP A 51 -4.64 23.84 -17.47
N LEU A 52 -5.85 23.97 -17.98
CA LEU A 52 -7.02 23.24 -17.51
C LEU A 52 -7.84 22.72 -18.72
N SER A 53 -7.16 22.11 -19.69
CA SER A 53 -7.74 21.78 -20.98
C SER A 53 -8.00 20.31 -21.25
N VAL A 54 -7.51 19.39 -20.38
CA VAL A 54 -7.78 17.95 -20.52
C VAL A 54 -8.43 17.40 -19.25
N MET A 55 -9.30 16.40 -19.43
CA MET A 55 -9.87 15.68 -18.29
C MET A 55 -8.78 14.84 -17.62
N ARG A 56 -8.71 14.84 -16.30
CA ARG A 56 -7.70 14.08 -15.55
C ARG A 56 -7.92 12.58 -15.68
N ALA A 57 -6.87 11.82 -16.03
CA ALA A 57 -6.88 10.36 -16.07
C ALA A 57 -6.49 9.71 -14.72
N SER A 58 -6.03 10.52 -13.76
CA SER A 58 -5.60 10.14 -12.41
C SER A 58 -5.79 11.33 -11.46
N LEU A 59 -5.82 11.07 -10.15
CA LEU A 59 -5.79 12.13 -9.12
C LEU A 59 -4.36 12.66 -8.90
N PHE A 60 -3.33 12.00 -9.38
CA PHE A 60 -1.93 12.40 -9.20
C PHE A 60 -1.63 13.82 -9.68
N PRO A 61 -2.09 14.29 -10.86
CA PRO A 61 -1.83 15.67 -11.29
C PRO A 61 -2.32 16.72 -10.31
N GLY A 62 -3.55 16.57 -9.80
CA GLY A 62 -4.15 17.47 -8.83
C GLY A 62 -3.39 17.46 -7.50
N LEU A 63 -3.06 16.29 -6.98
CA LEU A 63 -2.32 16.13 -5.72
C LEU A 63 -0.89 16.69 -5.83
N VAL A 64 -0.20 16.48 -6.96
CA VAL A 64 1.14 17.02 -7.19
C VAL A 64 1.13 18.54 -7.30
N ARG A 65 0.14 19.14 -7.96
CA ARG A 65 -0.02 20.60 -7.97
C ARG A 65 -0.35 21.15 -6.58
N ALA A 66 -1.17 20.47 -5.80
CA ALA A 66 -1.42 20.85 -4.41
C ALA A 66 -0.16 20.74 -3.54
N LEU A 67 0.69 19.72 -3.76
CA LEU A 67 1.99 19.62 -3.11
C LEU A 67 2.88 20.82 -3.46
N GLU A 68 3.08 21.11 -4.75
CA GLU A 68 3.87 22.24 -5.23
C GLU A 68 3.41 23.55 -4.57
N HIS A 69 2.10 23.80 -4.55
CA HIS A 69 1.51 24.97 -3.92
C HIS A 69 1.86 25.08 -2.42
N ASN A 70 1.83 23.98 -1.69
CA ASN A 70 2.18 23.95 -0.27
C ASN A 70 3.67 24.13 -0.02
N LEU A 71 4.54 23.48 -0.82
CA LEU A 71 5.99 23.64 -0.72
C LEU A 71 6.43 25.08 -0.99
N ASN A 72 5.82 25.75 -1.98
CA ASN A 72 6.08 27.16 -2.28
C ASN A 72 5.64 28.11 -1.13
N ARG A 73 4.81 27.63 -0.20
CA ARG A 73 4.42 28.30 1.03
C ARG A 73 5.15 27.80 2.28
N GLN A 74 6.30 27.17 2.05
CA GLN A 74 7.20 26.67 3.12
C GLN A 74 6.56 25.60 4.02
N GLN A 75 5.51 24.92 3.56
CA GLN A 75 5.02 23.71 4.23
C GLN A 75 5.96 22.55 3.93
N THR A 76 6.68 22.08 4.94
CA THR A 76 7.71 21.04 4.78
C THR A 76 7.16 19.63 5.00
N ARG A 77 5.98 19.52 5.63
CA ARG A 77 5.25 18.26 5.86
C ARG A 77 3.86 18.37 5.26
N VAL A 78 3.60 17.60 4.22
CA VAL A 78 2.34 17.63 3.49
C VAL A 78 1.75 16.23 3.46
N ARG A 79 0.48 16.10 3.87
CA ARG A 79 -0.32 14.89 3.80
C ARG A 79 -1.70 15.24 3.25
N LEU A 80 -1.94 14.91 1.99
CA LEU A 80 -3.17 15.24 1.28
C LEU A 80 -3.86 13.97 0.81
N PHE A 81 -5.18 13.98 0.77
CA PHE A 81 -5.96 12.98 0.06
C PHE A 81 -7.11 13.63 -0.70
N GLU A 82 -7.57 12.97 -1.74
CA GLU A 82 -8.72 13.39 -2.53
C GLU A 82 -9.59 12.19 -2.88
N THR A 83 -10.90 12.40 -2.90
CA THR A 83 -11.83 11.45 -3.51
C THR A 83 -12.49 12.13 -4.70
N GLY A 84 -12.37 11.57 -5.88
CA GLY A 84 -12.87 12.19 -7.10
C GLY A 84 -12.97 11.22 -8.26
N LEU A 85 -13.54 11.71 -9.36
CA LEU A 85 -13.60 10.97 -10.61
C LEU A 85 -12.31 11.18 -11.42
N VAL A 86 -11.88 10.12 -12.08
CA VAL A 86 -10.90 10.17 -13.17
C VAL A 86 -11.57 9.73 -14.47
N PHE A 87 -11.03 10.15 -15.59
CA PHE A 87 -11.67 10.05 -16.90
C PHE A 87 -10.71 9.37 -17.87
N ARG A 88 -11.11 8.25 -18.45
CA ARG A 88 -10.28 7.46 -19.35
C ARG A 88 -11.07 7.09 -20.62
N GLY A 89 -10.38 7.11 -21.76
CA GLY A 89 -10.96 6.82 -23.06
C GLY A 89 -11.44 8.07 -23.81
N GLU A 90 -11.88 7.87 -25.03
CA GLU A 90 -12.49 8.90 -25.88
C GLU A 90 -13.92 9.21 -25.42
N LEU A 91 -14.51 10.30 -25.95
CA LEU A 91 -15.81 10.80 -25.49
C LEU A 91 -16.98 9.80 -25.68
N ASP A 92 -16.92 8.98 -26.70
CA ASP A 92 -17.94 7.96 -27.03
C ASP A 92 -17.83 6.70 -26.15
N GLU A 93 -16.65 6.44 -25.58
CA GLU A 93 -16.38 5.30 -24.68
C GLU A 93 -15.85 5.76 -23.31
N LEU A 94 -16.23 6.95 -22.88
CA LEU A 94 -15.69 7.59 -21.68
C LEU A 94 -16.03 6.82 -20.41
N GLN A 95 -14.99 6.38 -19.72
CA GLN A 95 -15.09 5.78 -18.40
C GLN A 95 -14.86 6.84 -17.30
N GLN A 96 -15.81 6.95 -16.39
CA GLN A 96 -15.73 7.78 -15.19
C GLN A 96 -15.50 6.89 -13.97
N ILE A 97 -14.31 6.88 -13.45
CA ILE A 97 -13.91 5.94 -12.40
C ILE A 97 -13.74 6.70 -11.09
N PRO A 98 -14.52 6.37 -10.03
CA PRO A 98 -14.33 6.95 -8.72
C PRO A 98 -13.05 6.42 -8.07
N MET A 99 -12.18 7.34 -7.64
CA MET A 99 -10.88 7.02 -7.01
C MET A 99 -10.75 7.69 -5.65
N LEU A 100 -9.92 7.11 -4.80
CA LEU A 100 -9.31 7.75 -3.65
C LEU A 100 -7.81 7.78 -3.88
N GLY A 101 -7.22 8.97 -3.88
CA GLY A 101 -5.78 9.17 -3.98
C GLY A 101 -5.24 9.88 -2.76
N ALA A 102 -3.97 9.65 -2.46
CA ALA A 102 -3.26 10.38 -1.41
C ALA A 102 -1.82 10.66 -1.79
N LEU A 103 -1.26 11.68 -1.15
CA LEU A 103 0.12 12.11 -1.29
C LEU A 103 0.69 12.47 0.08
N VAL A 104 1.93 12.03 0.33
CA VAL A 104 2.70 12.39 1.52
C VAL A 104 4.10 12.88 1.15
N CYS A 105 4.58 13.82 1.93
CA CYS A 105 5.91 14.40 1.78
C CYS A 105 6.41 14.93 3.13
N GLY A 106 7.73 14.90 3.34
CA GLY A 106 8.37 15.47 4.52
C GLY A 106 8.63 14.48 5.64
N SER A 107 8.51 14.93 6.91
CA SER A 107 8.75 14.09 8.07
C SER A 107 7.60 13.11 8.33
N ARG A 108 7.94 11.94 8.85
CA ARG A 108 6.98 10.92 9.30
C ARG A 108 6.04 11.50 10.35
N GLU A 109 6.61 12.08 11.40
CA GLU A 109 5.87 12.67 12.50
C GLU A 109 5.81 14.20 12.39
N PRO A 110 4.79 14.85 12.97
CA PRO A 110 4.78 16.29 13.17
C PRO A 110 5.99 16.72 13.99
N GLU A 111 6.48 17.95 13.77
CA GLU A 111 7.56 18.52 14.58
C GLU A 111 7.14 18.58 16.05
N GLY A 112 7.98 18.03 16.94
CA GLY A 112 7.74 17.95 18.35
C GLY A 112 9.00 17.53 19.12
N TRP A 113 9.02 17.82 20.40
CA TRP A 113 10.17 17.49 21.26
C TRP A 113 10.39 15.97 21.44
N ALA A 114 9.33 15.17 21.30
CA ALA A 114 9.36 13.72 21.42
C ALA A 114 9.32 13.00 20.05
N SER A 115 9.21 13.74 18.96
CA SER A 115 9.08 13.18 17.61
C SER A 115 10.45 12.94 16.97
N GLY A 116 10.59 11.84 16.25
CA GLY A 116 11.74 11.58 15.38
C GLY A 116 11.82 12.56 14.20
N ARG A 117 12.99 12.60 13.55
CA ARG A 117 13.22 13.42 12.34
C ARG A 117 13.21 12.60 11.05
N ASP A 118 12.81 11.34 11.13
CA ASP A 118 12.78 10.46 9.99
C ASP A 118 11.80 10.97 8.93
N ARG A 119 12.19 10.81 7.68
CA ARG A 119 11.28 11.10 6.56
C ARG A 119 10.26 9.97 6.43
N VAL A 120 9.09 10.34 5.92
CA VAL A 120 8.08 9.38 5.51
C VAL A 120 8.65 8.49 4.40
N ASP A 121 8.41 7.19 4.47
CA ASP A 121 8.85 6.21 3.50
C ASP A 121 7.68 5.45 2.84
N PHE A 122 8.02 4.54 1.93
CA PHE A 122 7.05 3.71 1.21
C PHE A 122 6.17 2.89 2.17
N PHE A 123 6.75 2.35 3.24
CA PHE A 123 6.03 1.49 4.18
C PHE A 123 5.11 2.28 5.11
N ASP A 124 5.45 3.53 5.41
CA ASP A 124 4.56 4.45 6.13
C ASP A 124 3.28 4.70 5.32
N LEU A 125 3.43 5.06 4.02
CA LEU A 125 2.29 5.26 3.13
C LEU A 125 1.49 3.97 2.91
N LYS A 126 2.19 2.83 2.76
CA LYS A 126 1.55 1.52 2.62
C LYS A 126 0.74 1.16 3.86
N GLY A 127 1.26 1.39 5.07
CA GLY A 127 0.54 1.18 6.33
C GLY A 127 -0.70 2.06 6.47
N ASP A 128 -0.63 3.33 6.01
CA ASP A 128 -1.81 4.21 5.95
C ASP A 128 -2.87 3.65 5.00
N LEU A 129 -2.47 3.19 3.81
CA LEU A 129 -3.36 2.54 2.86
C LEU A 129 -3.95 1.25 3.42
N GLU A 130 -3.13 0.35 3.98
CA GLU A 130 -3.59 -0.91 4.58
C GLU A 130 -4.65 -0.69 5.66
N SER A 131 -4.57 0.43 6.38
CA SER A 131 -5.61 0.80 7.34
C SER A 131 -6.97 1.10 6.70
N LEU A 132 -7.01 1.56 5.44
CA LEU A 132 -8.24 1.69 4.66
C LEU A 132 -8.72 0.34 4.14
N LEU A 133 -7.80 -0.47 3.61
CA LEU A 133 -8.10 -1.79 3.04
C LEU A 133 -8.71 -2.72 4.09
N ALA A 134 -8.21 -2.66 5.32
CA ALA A 134 -8.73 -3.44 6.45
C ALA A 134 -10.17 -3.11 6.82
N MET A 135 -10.65 -1.90 6.48
CA MET A 135 -12.03 -1.50 6.81
C MET A 135 -13.10 -2.31 6.08
N GLY A 136 -12.76 -2.92 4.96
CA GLY A 136 -13.63 -3.85 4.23
C GLY A 136 -13.79 -5.21 4.91
N GLY A 137 -12.97 -5.53 5.92
CA GLY A 137 -13.01 -6.81 6.63
C GLY A 137 -12.46 -8.01 5.85
N GLU A 138 -11.72 -7.75 4.76
CA GLU A 138 -11.09 -8.76 3.90
C GLU A 138 -9.63 -8.38 3.59
N PRO A 139 -8.75 -8.25 4.60
CA PRO A 139 -7.36 -7.83 4.38
C PRO A 139 -6.60 -8.78 3.44
N ASP A 140 -6.91 -10.06 3.48
CA ASP A 140 -6.26 -11.09 2.63
C ASP A 140 -6.71 -11.07 1.17
N ALA A 141 -7.75 -10.31 0.81
CA ALA A 141 -8.18 -10.10 -0.57
C ALA A 141 -7.27 -9.10 -1.33
N TRP A 142 -6.41 -8.40 -0.62
CA TRP A 142 -5.51 -7.39 -1.17
C TRP A 142 -4.09 -7.93 -1.34
N ARG A 143 -3.45 -7.53 -2.44
CA ARG A 143 -2.05 -7.87 -2.74
C ARG A 143 -1.34 -6.63 -3.28
N PHE A 144 -0.03 -6.57 -3.01
CA PHE A 144 0.87 -5.57 -3.57
C PHE A 144 1.94 -6.29 -4.38
N GLU A 145 2.02 -5.97 -5.67
CA GLU A 145 2.98 -6.59 -6.57
C GLU A 145 3.93 -5.54 -7.12
N PRO A 146 5.26 -5.76 -7.06
CA PRO A 146 6.21 -4.88 -7.74
C PRO A 146 5.84 -4.76 -9.22
N ALA A 147 5.70 -3.53 -9.71
CA ALA A 147 5.34 -3.27 -11.10
C ALA A 147 5.85 -1.88 -11.51
N LEU A 148 5.86 -1.60 -12.82
CA LEU A 148 6.28 -0.31 -13.36
C LEU A 148 5.06 0.57 -13.63
N HIS A 149 5.16 1.83 -13.21
CA HIS A 149 4.17 2.86 -13.50
C HIS A 149 4.91 4.15 -13.90
N PRO A 150 4.53 4.84 -14.99
CA PRO A 150 5.31 5.96 -15.52
C PRO A 150 5.49 7.12 -14.53
N ALA A 151 4.51 7.38 -13.67
CA ALA A 151 4.58 8.42 -12.65
C ALA A 151 5.41 8.01 -11.41
N LEU A 152 5.77 6.72 -11.23
CA LEU A 152 6.33 6.22 -10.00
C LEU A 152 7.74 5.64 -10.18
N HIS A 153 8.52 5.70 -9.11
CA HIS A 153 9.91 5.23 -9.09
C HIS A 153 9.98 3.70 -9.29
N PRO A 154 10.74 3.18 -10.26
CA PRO A 154 10.73 1.75 -10.61
C PRO A 154 11.13 0.82 -9.46
N GLY A 155 11.97 1.27 -8.51
CA GLY A 155 12.37 0.50 -7.33
C GLY A 155 11.48 0.71 -6.10
N GLN A 156 10.47 1.61 -6.17
CA GLN A 156 9.56 1.91 -5.09
C GLN A 156 8.14 2.10 -5.64
N CYS A 157 7.65 1.11 -6.37
CA CYS A 157 6.35 1.10 -7.01
C CYS A 157 5.72 -0.28 -6.88
N ALA A 158 4.44 -0.30 -6.56
CA ALA A 158 3.65 -1.51 -6.55
C ALA A 158 2.26 -1.28 -7.15
N ARG A 159 1.79 -2.26 -7.90
CA ARG A 159 0.41 -2.41 -8.29
C ARG A 159 -0.39 -2.97 -7.10
N ILE A 160 -1.56 -2.41 -6.87
CA ILE A 160 -2.49 -2.84 -5.83
C ILE A 160 -3.55 -3.71 -6.50
N LEU A 161 -3.69 -4.94 -6.02
CA LEU A 161 -4.71 -5.86 -6.49
C LEU A 161 -5.76 -6.09 -5.41
N HIS A 162 -7.01 -6.16 -5.81
CA HIS A 162 -8.13 -6.63 -4.99
C HIS A 162 -8.75 -7.85 -5.65
N ARG A 163 -8.70 -9.00 -4.97
CA ARG A 163 -9.19 -10.30 -5.50
C ARG A 163 -8.58 -10.67 -6.87
N GLY A 164 -7.32 -10.30 -7.09
CA GLY A 164 -6.59 -10.55 -8.33
C GLY A 164 -6.79 -9.53 -9.44
N GLU A 165 -7.70 -8.56 -9.29
CA GLU A 165 -7.93 -7.48 -10.26
C GLU A 165 -7.19 -6.21 -9.85
N GLU A 166 -6.68 -5.45 -10.82
CA GLU A 166 -6.02 -4.17 -10.55
C GLU A 166 -7.01 -3.18 -9.94
N ALA A 167 -6.67 -2.71 -8.75
CA ALA A 167 -7.44 -1.72 -8.00
C ALA A 167 -6.73 -0.36 -7.90
N GLY A 168 -5.42 -0.30 -8.15
CA GLY A 168 -4.67 0.95 -8.06
C GLY A 168 -3.16 0.79 -8.00
N TRP A 169 -2.50 1.87 -7.58
CA TRP A 169 -1.05 2.00 -7.57
C TRP A 169 -0.56 2.72 -6.31
N ILE A 170 0.64 2.38 -5.85
CA ILE A 170 1.34 3.02 -4.74
C ILE A 170 2.83 3.13 -5.07
N GLY A 171 3.47 4.24 -4.74
CA GLY A 171 4.92 4.39 -4.92
C GLY A 171 5.45 5.79 -4.62
N ALA A 172 6.77 5.93 -4.75
CA ALA A 172 7.43 7.23 -4.75
C ALA A 172 7.27 7.89 -6.12
N LEU A 173 7.12 9.20 -6.16
CA LEU A 173 7.08 9.96 -7.42
C LEU A 173 8.37 9.75 -8.20
N HIS A 174 8.24 9.49 -9.51
CA HIS A 174 9.37 9.19 -10.38
C HIS A 174 10.39 10.34 -10.37
N PRO A 175 11.70 10.07 -10.21
CA PRO A 175 12.73 11.13 -10.14
C PRO A 175 12.75 12.07 -11.36
N ALA A 176 12.53 11.54 -12.56
CA ALA A 176 12.45 12.36 -13.78
C ALA A 176 11.25 13.32 -13.75
N VAL A 177 10.06 12.82 -13.37
CA VAL A 177 8.87 13.65 -13.21
C VAL A 177 9.08 14.70 -12.12
N ARG A 178 9.69 14.32 -11.01
CA ARG A 178 10.03 15.25 -9.92
C ARG A 178 10.97 16.36 -10.40
N ALA A 179 12.00 16.02 -11.18
CA ALA A 179 12.93 16.99 -11.75
C ALA A 179 12.25 17.93 -12.76
N GLU A 180 11.42 17.41 -13.65
CA GLU A 180 10.64 18.18 -14.62
C GLU A 180 9.71 19.20 -13.95
N LEU A 181 9.10 18.81 -12.82
CA LEU A 181 8.23 19.68 -12.03
C LEU A 181 8.98 20.58 -11.03
N GLY A 182 10.32 20.51 -11.00
CA GLY A 182 11.16 21.31 -10.08
C GLY A 182 10.97 20.99 -8.60
N LEU A 183 10.41 19.83 -8.26
CA LEU A 183 10.18 19.41 -6.88
C LEU A 183 11.49 18.92 -6.25
N LYS A 184 11.94 19.61 -5.21
CA LYS A 184 13.21 19.31 -4.51
C LYS A 184 13.09 18.18 -3.50
N THR A 185 11.88 17.82 -3.12
CA THR A 185 11.62 16.82 -2.09
C THR A 185 10.97 15.58 -2.69
N GLU A 186 11.19 14.44 -2.05
CA GLU A 186 10.53 13.20 -2.39
C GLU A 186 9.08 13.24 -1.94
N ALA A 187 8.20 12.71 -2.76
CA ALA A 187 6.79 12.53 -2.46
C ALA A 187 6.38 11.10 -2.77
N LEU A 188 5.50 10.58 -1.95
CA LEU A 188 4.94 9.24 -2.10
C LEU A 188 3.44 9.38 -2.34
N LEU A 189 2.90 8.57 -3.25
CA LEU A 189 1.51 8.65 -3.67
C LEU A 189 0.88 7.26 -3.73
N PHE A 190 -0.42 7.22 -3.54
CA PHE A 190 -1.24 6.10 -3.99
C PHE A 190 -2.55 6.58 -4.62
N GLU A 191 -3.13 5.74 -5.44
CA GLU A 191 -4.45 5.92 -6.01
C GLU A 191 -5.15 4.56 -6.07
N VAL A 192 -6.38 4.47 -5.55
CA VAL A 192 -7.15 3.21 -5.47
C VAL A 192 -8.60 3.46 -5.87
N ARG A 193 -9.19 2.53 -6.59
CA ARG A 193 -10.60 2.53 -6.99
C ARG A 193 -11.50 2.49 -5.76
N LEU A 194 -12.45 3.42 -5.70
CA LEU A 194 -13.41 3.51 -4.60
C LEU A 194 -14.37 2.32 -4.54
N ASP A 195 -14.74 1.73 -5.67
CA ASP A 195 -15.59 0.55 -5.69
C ASP A 195 -14.94 -0.63 -4.95
N ALA A 196 -13.64 -0.86 -5.18
CA ALA A 196 -12.87 -1.87 -4.46
C ALA A 196 -12.78 -1.58 -2.95
N LEU A 197 -12.53 -0.31 -2.56
CA LEU A 197 -12.45 0.10 -1.15
C LEU A 197 -13.79 0.03 -0.41
N THR A 198 -14.89 0.28 -1.12
CA THR A 198 -16.24 0.27 -0.50
C THR A 198 -16.84 -1.12 -0.41
N HIS A 199 -16.30 -2.10 -1.13
CA HIS A 199 -16.67 -3.50 -0.95
C HIS A 199 -16.24 -3.96 0.44
N GLY A 200 -17.10 -4.73 1.09
CA GLY A 200 -16.81 -5.25 2.41
C GLY A 200 -17.53 -6.56 2.69
N ARG A 201 -17.05 -7.22 3.72
CA ARG A 201 -17.65 -8.41 4.29
C ARG A 201 -18.22 -8.10 5.67
N VAL A 202 -19.40 -8.59 5.97
CA VAL A 202 -19.91 -8.54 7.36
C VAL A 202 -19.04 -9.45 8.20
N PRO A 203 -18.39 -8.95 9.27
CA PRO A 203 -17.62 -9.81 10.15
C PRO A 203 -18.48 -10.94 10.71
N ALA A 204 -18.00 -12.18 10.62
CA ALA A 204 -18.60 -13.29 11.28
C ALA A 204 -18.07 -13.39 12.72
N PHE A 205 -18.96 -13.63 13.67
CA PHE A 205 -18.54 -13.89 15.04
C PHE A 205 -17.77 -15.22 15.12
N THR A 206 -16.57 -15.19 15.68
CA THR A 206 -15.81 -16.38 16.04
C THR A 206 -15.71 -16.43 17.56
N PRO A 207 -16.12 -17.54 18.22
CA PRO A 207 -15.99 -17.68 19.66
C PRO A 207 -14.52 -17.54 20.09
N LEU A 208 -14.30 -16.81 21.18
CA LEU A 208 -12.97 -16.70 21.77
C LEU A 208 -12.58 -18.03 22.40
N SER A 209 -11.39 -18.52 22.07
CA SER A 209 -10.83 -19.68 22.75
C SER A 209 -10.51 -19.35 24.21
N ARG A 210 -10.73 -20.32 25.11
CA ARG A 210 -10.34 -20.26 26.53
C ARG A 210 -8.99 -20.93 26.79
N PHE A 211 -8.40 -21.53 25.76
CA PHE A 211 -7.15 -22.26 25.86
C PHE A 211 -5.98 -21.34 25.53
N PRO A 212 -4.79 -21.58 26.09
CA PRO A 212 -3.64 -20.75 25.84
C PRO A 212 -3.19 -20.81 24.38
N GLU A 213 -2.71 -19.69 23.88
CA GLU A 213 -2.02 -19.60 22.60
C GLU A 213 -0.57 -20.07 22.73
N VAL A 214 -0.02 -20.55 21.62
CA VAL A 214 1.41 -20.93 21.51
C VAL A 214 2.03 -20.11 20.41
N ARG A 215 3.13 -19.39 20.75
CA ARG A 215 3.88 -18.58 19.80
C ARG A 215 5.25 -19.18 19.50
N ARG A 216 5.68 -19.11 18.23
CA ARG A 216 7.04 -19.40 17.78
C ARG A 216 7.51 -18.27 16.89
N ASP A 217 8.72 -17.81 17.14
CA ASP A 217 9.39 -16.82 16.28
C ASP A 217 10.38 -17.56 15.38
N LEU A 218 10.29 -17.31 14.08
CA LEU A 218 11.13 -17.92 13.07
C LEU A 218 11.82 -16.82 12.26
N ALA A 219 13.11 -16.98 11.99
CA ALA A 219 13.86 -16.08 11.12
C ALA A 219 14.32 -16.84 9.88
N PHE A 220 13.99 -16.32 8.69
CA PHE A 220 14.36 -16.93 7.41
C PHE A 220 15.34 -16.04 6.65
N LEU A 221 16.36 -16.65 6.08
CA LEU A 221 17.19 -16.03 5.05
C LEU A 221 16.56 -16.33 3.69
N ILE A 222 16.14 -15.27 2.99
CA ILE A 222 15.59 -15.35 1.63
C ILE A 222 16.39 -14.46 0.68
N ASP A 223 16.25 -14.66 -0.63
CA ASP A 223 16.81 -13.77 -1.63
C ASP A 223 16.33 -12.33 -1.43
N GLU A 224 17.20 -11.33 -1.60
CA GLU A 224 16.87 -9.93 -1.43
C GLU A 224 15.74 -9.48 -2.35
N ALA A 225 15.74 -9.94 -3.60
CA ALA A 225 14.73 -9.60 -4.59
C ALA A 225 13.38 -10.30 -4.34
N GLN A 226 13.35 -11.34 -3.51
CA GLN A 226 12.14 -12.10 -3.27
C GLN A 226 11.14 -11.32 -2.40
N PRO A 227 9.88 -11.14 -2.85
CA PRO A 227 8.84 -10.52 -2.05
C PRO A 227 8.56 -11.33 -0.77
N VAL A 228 8.52 -10.67 0.38
CA VAL A 228 8.18 -11.31 1.67
C VAL A 228 6.78 -11.92 1.63
N GLN A 229 5.88 -11.39 0.81
CA GLN A 229 4.53 -11.92 0.64
C GLN A 229 4.52 -13.41 0.22
N ALA A 230 5.45 -13.82 -0.64
CA ALA A 230 5.57 -15.22 -1.05
C ALA A 230 5.89 -16.15 0.13
N LEU A 231 6.75 -15.68 1.06
CA LEU A 231 7.05 -16.40 2.29
C LEU A 231 5.81 -16.44 3.20
N LEU A 232 5.15 -15.30 3.43
CA LEU A 232 3.92 -15.23 4.23
C LEU A 232 2.82 -16.17 3.72
N ASP A 233 2.62 -16.22 2.40
CA ASP A 233 1.62 -17.10 1.78
C ASP A 233 1.98 -18.59 1.96
N THR A 234 3.26 -18.93 1.89
CA THR A 234 3.74 -20.30 2.14
C THR A 234 3.55 -20.68 3.61
N LEU A 235 3.92 -19.80 4.54
CA LEU A 235 3.74 -20.05 5.98
C LEU A 235 2.26 -20.25 6.32
N ARG A 236 1.39 -19.37 5.85
CA ARG A 236 -0.06 -19.46 6.12
C ARG A 236 -0.69 -20.75 5.59
N ARG A 237 -0.24 -21.25 4.45
CA ARG A 237 -0.72 -22.54 3.90
C ARG A 237 -0.30 -23.73 4.74
N GLN A 238 0.93 -23.70 5.27
CA GLN A 238 1.52 -24.84 6.01
C GLN A 238 1.20 -24.80 7.51
N ALA A 239 0.95 -23.62 8.06
CA ALA A 239 0.70 -23.46 9.49
C ALA A 239 -0.64 -24.06 10.00
N GLY A 240 -1.49 -24.50 9.08
CA GLY A 240 -2.76 -25.17 9.42
C GLY A 240 -3.86 -24.20 9.86
N GLU A 241 -5.03 -24.78 10.17
CA GLU A 241 -6.25 -24.05 10.51
C GLU A 241 -6.23 -23.34 11.86
N TRP A 242 -5.33 -23.70 12.74
CA TRP A 242 -5.21 -23.14 14.09
C TRP A 242 -4.27 -21.93 14.17
N LEU A 243 -3.68 -21.51 13.04
CA LEU A 243 -2.90 -20.27 12.98
C LEU A 243 -3.83 -19.07 13.15
N THR A 244 -3.66 -18.33 14.23
CA THR A 244 -4.44 -17.11 14.54
C THR A 244 -3.72 -15.84 14.09
N GLU A 245 -2.38 -15.82 14.12
CA GLU A 245 -1.57 -14.68 13.71
C GLU A 245 -0.30 -15.14 13.01
N CYS A 246 0.06 -14.43 11.93
CA CYS A 246 1.37 -14.50 11.27
C CYS A 246 1.87 -13.07 11.09
N ARG A 247 2.82 -12.65 11.92
CA ARG A 247 3.29 -11.27 12.00
C ARG A 247 4.75 -11.15 11.61
N LEU A 248 5.00 -10.37 10.55
CA LEU A 248 6.35 -9.88 10.24
C LEU A 248 6.74 -8.81 11.27
N PHE A 249 7.86 -8.98 11.96
CA PHE A 249 8.30 -8.00 12.95
C PHE A 249 9.71 -7.47 12.73
N ASP A 250 10.53 -8.12 11.88
CA ASP A 250 11.85 -7.60 11.51
C ASP A 250 12.26 -8.03 10.10
N VAL A 251 12.92 -7.12 9.38
CA VAL A 251 13.61 -7.37 8.11
C VAL A 251 14.99 -6.76 8.21
N TYR A 252 16.02 -7.61 8.17
CA TYR A 252 17.38 -7.18 8.37
C TYR A 252 18.28 -7.54 7.19
N GLN A 253 19.10 -6.57 6.80
CA GLN A 253 20.20 -6.71 5.84
C GLN A 253 21.44 -6.11 6.49
N GLY A 254 22.56 -6.81 6.44
CA GLY A 254 23.80 -6.31 7.01
C GLY A 254 24.69 -7.40 7.57
N LYS A 255 25.51 -7.06 8.54
CA LYS A 255 26.51 -7.97 9.10
C LYS A 255 25.87 -9.27 9.60
N GLY A 256 26.39 -10.42 9.12
CA GLY A 256 25.87 -11.74 9.45
C GLY A 256 24.72 -12.23 8.55
N VAL A 257 24.36 -11.45 7.51
CA VAL A 257 23.49 -11.91 6.42
C VAL A 257 24.33 -11.96 5.15
N PRO A 258 24.28 -13.06 4.36
CA PRO A 258 25.02 -13.16 3.09
C PRO A 258 24.61 -12.05 2.11
N GLU A 259 25.55 -11.63 1.24
CA GLU A 259 25.27 -10.68 0.18
C GLU A 259 24.16 -11.21 -0.76
N GLY A 260 23.24 -10.34 -1.18
CA GLY A 260 22.07 -10.69 -1.99
C GLY A 260 20.96 -11.41 -1.20
N ARG A 261 21.09 -11.50 0.14
CA ARG A 261 20.07 -12.10 0.99
C ARG A 261 19.53 -11.08 2.02
N LYS A 262 18.34 -11.35 2.52
CA LYS A 262 17.74 -10.65 3.67
C LYS A 262 17.24 -11.64 4.70
N SER A 263 17.31 -11.26 5.97
CA SER A 263 16.73 -12.00 7.09
C SER A 263 15.34 -11.44 7.37
N VAL A 264 14.35 -12.33 7.41
CA VAL A 264 12.94 -11.99 7.65
C VAL A 264 12.49 -12.71 8.91
N ALA A 265 12.14 -11.96 9.96
CA ALA A 265 11.69 -12.53 11.23
C ALA A 265 10.18 -12.43 11.39
N LEU A 266 9.56 -13.55 11.72
CA LEU A 266 8.12 -13.75 11.75
C LEU A 266 7.69 -14.41 13.07
N GLY A 267 6.66 -13.86 13.70
CA GLY A 267 5.97 -14.48 14.83
C GLY A 267 4.72 -15.20 14.33
N LEU A 268 4.62 -16.48 14.64
CA LEU A 268 3.48 -17.33 14.33
C LEU A 268 2.79 -17.68 15.65
N THR A 269 1.49 -17.45 15.74
CA THR A 269 0.69 -17.76 16.93
C THR A 269 -0.40 -18.73 16.56
N TRP A 270 -0.49 -19.83 17.31
CA TRP A 270 -1.54 -20.85 17.16
C TRP A 270 -2.42 -20.91 18.40
N GLN A 271 -3.70 -21.16 18.18
CA GLN A 271 -4.66 -21.35 19.25
C GLN A 271 -5.77 -22.30 18.79
N HIS A 272 -5.98 -23.38 19.54
CA HIS A 272 -7.04 -24.33 19.25
C HIS A 272 -8.34 -23.92 19.99
N PRO A 273 -9.53 -24.06 19.39
CA PRO A 273 -10.79 -23.60 20.00
C PRO A 273 -11.24 -24.43 21.20
N SER A 274 -10.80 -25.70 21.33
CA SER A 274 -11.37 -26.64 22.31
C SER A 274 -10.36 -27.39 23.19
N ARG A 275 -9.03 -27.17 22.99
CA ARG A 275 -7.96 -27.78 23.80
C ARG A 275 -6.67 -26.99 23.79
N THR A 276 -5.75 -27.32 24.67
CA THR A 276 -4.37 -26.82 24.58
C THR A 276 -3.60 -27.59 23.51
N LEU A 277 -2.85 -26.88 22.68
CA LEU A 277 -1.90 -27.48 21.75
C LEU A 277 -0.64 -27.93 22.51
N ASN A 278 -0.05 -29.07 22.14
CA ASN A 278 1.20 -29.55 22.71
C ASN A 278 2.39 -29.13 21.85
N ASP A 279 3.60 -29.23 22.42
CA ASP A 279 4.84 -28.81 21.73
C ASP A 279 5.16 -29.69 20.53
N GLU A 280 4.80 -30.96 20.55
CA GLU A 280 5.03 -31.88 19.42
C GLU A 280 4.23 -31.47 18.18
N GLU A 281 2.94 -31.18 18.36
CA GLU A 281 2.05 -30.71 17.27
C GLU A 281 2.58 -29.39 16.65
N ILE A 282 3.06 -28.46 17.49
CA ILE A 282 3.61 -27.19 16.99
C ILE A 282 4.94 -27.41 16.27
N ASN A 283 5.80 -28.28 16.78
CA ASN A 283 7.07 -28.60 16.14
C ASN A 283 6.87 -29.24 14.75
N GLU A 284 5.89 -30.16 14.62
CA GLU A 284 5.53 -30.74 13.33
C GLU A 284 5.09 -29.66 12.31
N LEU A 285 4.28 -28.70 12.73
CA LEU A 285 3.87 -27.58 11.88
C LEU A 285 5.08 -26.70 11.49
N VAL A 286 5.96 -26.40 12.43
CA VAL A 286 7.17 -25.61 12.19
C VAL A 286 8.09 -26.34 11.20
N ASP A 287 8.30 -27.64 11.37
CA ASP A 287 9.14 -28.46 10.48
C ASP A 287 8.56 -28.51 9.05
N ALA A 288 7.23 -28.63 8.92
CA ALA A 288 6.55 -28.55 7.63
C ALA A 288 6.74 -27.17 6.97
N ILE A 289 6.58 -26.09 7.73
CA ILE A 289 6.81 -24.72 7.27
C ILE A 289 8.24 -24.53 6.76
N VAL A 290 9.23 -24.96 7.54
CA VAL A 290 10.65 -24.81 7.20
C VAL A 290 10.99 -25.61 5.94
N THR A 291 10.50 -26.84 5.86
CA THR A 291 10.72 -27.73 4.70
C THR A 291 10.15 -27.14 3.43
N GLU A 292 8.89 -26.72 3.46
CA GLU A 292 8.20 -26.15 2.31
C GLU A 292 8.84 -24.82 1.87
N SER A 293 9.17 -23.96 2.83
CA SER A 293 9.84 -22.69 2.55
C SER A 293 11.20 -22.90 1.89
N ARG A 294 11.96 -23.91 2.31
CA ARG A 294 13.22 -24.27 1.68
C ARG A 294 13.02 -24.78 0.26
N GLN A 295 12.06 -25.66 0.04
CA GLN A 295 11.84 -26.31 -1.27
C GLN A 295 11.34 -25.32 -2.33
N HIS A 296 10.39 -24.46 -1.98
CA HIS A 296 9.74 -23.57 -2.95
C HIS A 296 10.39 -22.18 -3.06
N LEU A 297 11.03 -21.71 -2.01
CA LEU A 297 11.55 -20.35 -1.93
C LEU A 297 13.06 -20.28 -1.71
N GLY A 298 13.74 -21.43 -1.55
CA GLY A 298 15.15 -21.44 -1.16
C GLY A 298 15.40 -20.73 0.18
N ALA A 299 14.36 -20.63 1.02
CA ALA A 299 14.45 -20.00 2.31
C ALA A 299 15.19 -20.91 3.31
N GLU A 300 16.12 -20.35 4.06
CA GLU A 300 16.88 -21.07 5.06
C GLU A 300 16.55 -20.53 6.44
N LEU A 301 16.30 -21.44 7.41
CA LEU A 301 16.10 -21.02 8.79
C LEU A 301 17.43 -20.46 9.33
N ARG A 302 17.36 -19.26 9.88
CA ARG A 302 18.50 -18.64 10.56
C ARG A 302 18.51 -19.09 12.02
N GLY A 303 19.58 -19.81 12.39
CA GLY A 303 19.80 -20.25 13.76
C GLY A 303 20.24 -19.14 14.71
#